data_545ba30de970edb29ec87a46100d4d98
#
_entry.id   545ba30de970edb29ec87a46100d4d98
#
_cell.length_a   1.000
_cell.length_b   1.000
_cell.length_c   1.000
_cell.angle_alpha   90.00
_cell.angle_beta   90.00
_cell.angle_gamma   90.00
#
_symmetry.space_group_name_H-M   'P 1'
#
loop_
_entity.id
_entity.type
_entity.pdbx_description
1 polymer ?
#
loop_
_entity_poly.entity_id
_entity_poly.type
_entity_poly.pdbx_seq_one_letter_code
_entity_poly.pdbx_strand_id
1 'polypeptide(L)'
;MQRAWYALLMPAPILPLIEAASRWPERGALIGLDLGTKTIGVAVSDPDRRLATGVETIRRKAFKADAARLLALAAERNATGFVLGLPINMDGSEGPRAQSTRAFARNLAGLTELPIGLWDERLSTSAVERELIGMDVSRARRAEVIDEHAAIFILQGALDRLKTLRGDR
;
A
#
# COMPACT_ATOMS: atom_id res chain seq x y z
N MET A 1 29.03 -9.20 15.79
CA MET A 1 29.00 -8.16 14.74
C MET A 1 28.62 -8.68 13.37
N GLN A 2 29.03 -9.86 12.95
CA GLN A 2 28.71 -10.39 11.62
C GLN A 2 27.22 -10.77 11.43
N ARG A 3 26.50 -11.10 12.48
CA ARG A 3 25.08 -11.50 12.40
C ARG A 3 24.11 -10.36 12.03
N ALA A 4 24.45 -9.12 12.36
CA ALA A 4 23.60 -7.98 12.03
C ALA A 4 23.56 -7.65 10.53
N TRP A 5 24.62 -7.96 9.80
CA TRP A 5 24.71 -7.70 8.37
C TRP A 5 23.90 -8.70 7.53
N TYR A 6 23.79 -9.95 7.99
CA TYR A 6 23.01 -10.97 7.29
C TYR A 6 21.51 -10.75 7.42
N ALA A 7 21.06 -10.22 8.55
CA ALA A 7 19.64 -9.88 8.74
C ALA A 7 19.18 -8.76 7.79
N LEU A 8 20.07 -7.82 7.44
CA LEU A 8 19.80 -6.74 6.49
C LEU A 8 19.73 -7.19 5.03
N LEU A 9 20.13 -8.42 4.73
CA LEU A 9 20.16 -8.97 3.38
C LEU A 9 18.95 -9.86 3.06
N MET A 10 18.11 -10.16 4.06
CA MET A 10 16.90 -10.96 3.84
C MET A 10 15.78 -10.05 3.34
N PRO A 11 15.30 -10.25 2.12
CA PRO A 11 14.19 -9.45 1.61
C PRO A 11 12.93 -9.69 2.44
N ALA A 12 12.11 -8.67 2.58
CA ALA A 12 10.82 -8.79 3.21
C ALA A 12 9.93 -9.77 2.43
N PRO A 13 9.06 -10.54 3.10
CA PRO A 13 8.11 -11.36 2.36
C PRO A 13 7.07 -10.52 1.65
N ILE A 14 6.70 -10.93 0.43
CA ILE A 14 5.62 -10.36 -0.36
C ILE A 14 4.55 -11.43 -0.47
N LEU A 15 3.38 -11.17 0.12
CA LEU A 15 2.34 -12.18 0.29
C LEU A 15 0.96 -11.58 -0.03
N PRO A 16 -0.02 -12.39 -0.43
CA PRO A 16 -1.40 -11.92 -0.41
C PRO A 16 -1.77 -11.38 0.96
N LEU A 17 -2.67 -10.41 1.02
CA LEU A 17 -3.02 -9.69 2.25
C LEU A 17 -3.21 -10.59 3.46
N ILE A 18 -4.00 -11.64 3.30
CA ILE A 18 -4.37 -12.54 4.41
C ILE A 18 -3.15 -13.25 4.99
N GLU A 19 -2.25 -13.70 4.10
CA GLU A 19 -1.00 -14.35 4.53
C GLU A 19 -0.03 -13.36 5.14
N ALA A 20 0.05 -12.14 4.59
CA ALA A 20 0.89 -11.08 5.14
C ALA A 20 0.48 -10.73 6.56
N ALA A 21 -0.83 -10.74 6.84
CA ALA A 21 -1.37 -10.44 8.17
C ALA A 21 -0.81 -11.35 9.26
N SER A 22 -0.49 -12.60 8.94
CA SER A 22 0.12 -13.53 9.91
C SER A 22 1.58 -13.20 10.22
N ARG A 23 2.20 -12.36 9.40
CA ARG A 23 3.60 -11.93 9.56
C ARG A 23 3.72 -10.60 10.28
N TRP A 24 2.64 -9.82 10.32
CA TRP A 24 2.62 -8.56 11.06
C TRP A 24 2.34 -8.82 12.53
N PRO A 25 2.91 -8.01 13.44
CA PRO A 25 2.50 -8.07 14.85
C PRO A 25 1.01 -7.75 14.97
N GLU A 26 0.43 -8.16 16.07
CA GLU A 26 -1.00 -8.01 16.34
C GLU A 26 -1.44 -6.54 16.31
N ARG A 27 -0.55 -5.64 16.71
CA ARG A 27 -0.78 -4.21 16.77
C ARG A 27 0.37 -3.45 16.10
N GLY A 28 0.04 -2.39 15.39
CA GLY A 28 1.01 -1.51 14.72
C GLY A 28 0.43 -0.94 13.43
N ALA A 29 0.86 0.25 13.06
CA ALA A 29 0.40 0.92 11.86
C ALA A 29 0.81 0.17 10.59
N LEU A 30 0.00 0.27 9.55
CA LEU A 30 0.29 -0.22 8.21
C LEU A 30 0.33 0.97 7.25
N ILE A 31 1.19 0.90 6.25
CA ILE A 31 1.24 1.88 5.18
C ILE A 31 0.61 1.31 3.92
N GLY A 32 -0.39 2.02 3.39
CA GLY A 32 -1.03 1.67 2.13
C GLY A 32 -0.42 2.46 0.97
N LEU A 33 -0.19 1.79 -0.14
CA LEU A 33 0.42 2.37 -1.32
C LEU A 33 -0.46 2.15 -2.56
N ASP A 34 -0.69 3.23 -3.29
CA ASP A 34 -1.27 3.20 -4.63
C ASP A 34 -0.20 3.59 -5.64
N LEU A 35 0.22 2.63 -6.46
CA LEU A 35 1.31 2.81 -7.40
C LEU A 35 0.79 3.25 -8.77
N GLY A 36 0.85 4.54 -9.04
CA GLY A 36 0.57 5.10 -10.35
C GLY A 36 1.81 5.14 -11.25
N THR A 37 1.64 5.56 -12.50
CA THR A 37 2.76 5.71 -13.43
C THR A 37 3.65 6.89 -13.09
N LYS A 38 3.08 7.97 -12.55
CA LYS A 38 3.78 9.23 -12.24
C LYS A 38 3.83 9.52 -10.74
N THR A 39 2.96 8.91 -9.95
CA THR A 39 2.82 9.20 -8.52
C THR A 39 2.64 7.93 -7.72
N ILE A 40 2.95 8.03 -6.42
CA ILE A 40 2.64 7.01 -5.43
C ILE A 40 1.78 7.68 -4.36
N GLY A 41 0.53 7.26 -4.25
CA GLY A 41 -0.33 7.66 -3.15
C GLY A 41 0.02 6.90 -1.89
N VAL A 42 0.09 7.59 -0.75
CA VAL A 42 0.48 7.00 0.53
C VAL A 42 -0.58 7.29 1.59
N ALA A 43 -1.02 6.24 2.27
CA ALA A 43 -1.90 6.31 3.42
C ALA A 43 -1.29 5.56 4.59
N VAL A 44 -1.76 5.85 5.79
CA VAL A 44 -1.32 5.17 7.02
C VAL A 44 -2.53 4.80 7.87
N SER A 45 -2.44 3.67 8.56
CA SER A 45 -3.45 3.29 9.55
C SER A 45 -3.01 3.72 10.96
N ASP A 46 -3.99 3.81 11.87
CA ASP A 46 -3.71 3.81 13.30
C ASP A 46 -3.12 2.45 13.73
N PRO A 47 -2.50 2.36 14.92
CA PRO A 47 -1.92 1.10 15.40
C PRO A 47 -2.92 -0.03 15.59
N ASP A 48 -4.18 0.28 15.88
CA ASP A 48 -5.25 -0.72 16.02
C ASP A 48 -5.86 -1.11 14.67
N ARG A 49 -5.38 -0.49 13.59
CA ARG A 49 -5.76 -0.82 12.20
C ARG A 49 -7.25 -0.68 11.93
N ARG A 50 -7.84 0.41 12.42
CA ARG A 50 -9.27 0.72 12.25
C ARG A 50 -9.53 1.70 11.11
N LEU A 51 -8.68 2.72 10.99
CA LEU A 51 -8.90 3.83 10.05
C LEU A 51 -7.66 4.13 9.24
N ALA A 52 -7.84 4.29 7.93
CA ALA A 52 -6.81 4.75 7.02
C ALA A 52 -6.90 6.26 6.83
N THR A 53 -5.76 6.94 6.87
CA THR A 53 -5.63 8.38 6.69
C THR A 53 -4.58 8.66 5.61
N GLY A 54 -4.84 9.63 4.73
CA GLY A 54 -3.89 10.05 3.71
C GLY A 54 -2.66 10.74 4.31
N VAL A 55 -1.49 10.44 3.77
CA VAL A 55 -0.22 11.02 4.23
C VAL A 55 0.34 11.98 3.21
N GLU A 56 0.59 11.50 2.01
CA GLU A 56 1.12 12.33 0.91
C GLU A 56 1.00 11.61 -0.43
N THR A 57 1.20 12.37 -1.51
CA THR A 57 1.38 11.83 -2.85
C THR A 57 2.82 12.11 -3.27
N ILE A 58 3.58 11.06 -3.53
CA ILE A 58 4.97 11.17 -3.96
C ILE A 58 5.00 11.28 -5.48
N ARG A 59 5.66 12.30 -6.03
CA ARG A 59 5.97 12.35 -7.45
C ARG A 59 7.15 11.43 -7.73
N ARG A 60 6.93 10.43 -8.57
CA ARG A 60 7.95 9.44 -8.88
C ARG A 60 9.11 10.08 -9.64
N LYS A 61 10.31 9.84 -9.16
CA LYS A 61 11.57 10.28 -9.80
C LYS A 61 12.36 9.04 -10.19
N ALA A 62 13.12 8.50 -9.26
CA ALA A 62 13.84 7.26 -9.41
C ALA A 62 13.46 6.35 -8.24
N PHE A 63 13.43 5.05 -8.46
CA PHE A 63 13.05 4.07 -7.43
C PHE A 63 13.80 4.30 -6.12
N LYS A 64 15.11 4.54 -6.18
CA LYS A 64 15.93 4.73 -4.97
C LYS A 64 15.44 5.89 -4.10
N ALA A 65 15.11 7.03 -4.71
CA ALA A 65 14.59 8.20 -4.00
C ALA A 65 13.18 7.95 -3.46
N ASP A 66 12.33 7.33 -4.27
CA ASP A 66 10.95 7.01 -3.90
C ASP A 66 10.93 6.02 -2.74
N ALA A 67 11.72 4.97 -2.81
CA ALA A 67 11.86 3.98 -1.74
C ALA A 67 12.41 4.61 -0.45
N ALA A 68 13.41 5.49 -0.54
CA ALA A 68 13.95 6.18 0.61
C ALA A 68 12.86 7.00 1.33
N ARG A 69 12.00 7.69 0.56
CA ARG A 69 10.88 8.43 1.15
C ARG A 69 9.86 7.51 1.83
N LEU A 70 9.52 6.40 1.20
CA LEU A 70 8.59 5.43 1.78
C LEU A 70 9.12 4.83 3.08
N LEU A 71 10.40 4.49 3.10
CA LEU A 71 11.03 3.93 4.31
C LEU A 71 11.14 4.98 5.42
N ALA A 72 11.38 6.25 5.09
CA ALA A 72 11.35 7.34 6.05
C ALA A 72 9.96 7.51 6.67
N LEU A 73 8.91 7.48 5.84
CA LEU A 73 7.53 7.54 6.33
C LEU A 73 7.18 6.36 7.23
N ALA A 74 7.62 5.16 6.85
CA ALA A 74 7.42 3.96 7.66
C ALA A 74 8.07 4.11 9.05
N ALA A 75 9.29 4.63 9.09
CA ALA A 75 9.99 4.87 10.35
C ALA A 75 9.30 5.94 11.20
N GLU A 76 8.93 7.06 10.59
CA GLU A 76 8.22 8.16 11.28
C GLU A 76 6.89 7.70 11.91
N ARG A 77 6.19 6.78 11.24
CA ARG A 77 4.87 6.30 11.67
C ARG A 77 4.95 5.01 12.48
N ASN A 78 6.13 4.49 12.77
CA ASN A 78 6.31 3.19 13.42
C ASN A 78 5.51 2.08 12.72
N ALA A 79 5.55 2.08 11.40
CA ALA A 79 4.81 1.10 10.61
C ALA A 79 5.40 -0.30 10.75
N THR A 80 4.53 -1.29 10.73
CA THR A 80 4.91 -2.71 10.86
C THR A 80 4.79 -3.47 9.55
N GLY A 81 4.27 -2.84 8.51
CA GLY A 81 4.13 -3.46 7.20
C GLY A 81 3.57 -2.50 6.15
N PHE A 82 3.57 -2.98 4.91
CA PHE A 82 3.01 -2.27 3.77
C PHE A 82 1.84 -3.05 3.19
N VAL A 83 0.84 -2.33 2.72
CA VAL A 83 -0.24 -2.86 1.88
C VAL A 83 -0.12 -2.19 0.53
N LEU A 84 0.08 -2.97 -0.52
CA LEU A 84 0.25 -2.47 -1.87
C LEU A 84 -0.94 -2.90 -2.73
N GLY A 85 -1.62 -1.93 -3.33
CA GLY A 85 -2.71 -2.21 -4.26
C GLY A 85 -2.18 -2.88 -5.52
N LEU A 86 -2.77 -4.01 -5.88
CA LEU A 86 -2.42 -4.77 -7.09
C LEU A 86 -3.51 -4.59 -8.14
N PRO A 87 -3.23 -3.91 -9.27
CA PRO A 87 -4.24 -3.65 -10.30
C PRO A 87 -4.44 -4.89 -11.19
N ILE A 88 -5.37 -5.74 -10.80
CA ILE A 88 -5.74 -6.94 -11.53
C ILE A 88 -6.85 -6.61 -12.52
N ASN A 89 -6.80 -7.18 -13.74
CA ASN A 89 -7.85 -7.03 -14.73
C ASN A 89 -9.15 -7.69 -14.25
N MET A 90 -10.29 -7.24 -14.78
CA MET A 90 -11.61 -7.75 -14.35
C MET A 90 -11.78 -9.25 -14.55
N ASP A 91 -11.07 -9.84 -15.51
CA ASP A 91 -11.07 -11.29 -15.74
C ASP A 91 -10.12 -12.08 -14.83
N GLY A 92 -9.42 -11.38 -13.93
CA GLY A 92 -8.44 -11.98 -13.01
C GLY A 92 -7.03 -12.07 -13.56
N SER A 93 -6.80 -11.70 -14.83
CA SER A 93 -5.45 -11.70 -15.40
C SER A 93 -4.64 -10.49 -14.92
N GLU A 94 -3.32 -10.62 -14.97
CA GLU A 94 -2.39 -9.55 -14.60
C GLU A 94 -1.72 -8.98 -15.85
N GLY A 95 -2.06 -7.73 -16.14
CA GLY A 95 -1.47 -7.00 -17.25
C GLY A 95 -0.17 -6.28 -16.85
N PRO A 96 0.32 -5.38 -17.72
CA PRO A 96 1.60 -4.67 -17.50
C PRO A 96 1.64 -3.87 -16.20
N ARG A 97 0.55 -3.26 -15.77
CA ARG A 97 0.50 -2.51 -14.51
C ARG A 97 0.66 -3.40 -13.29
N ALA A 98 0.03 -4.56 -13.28
CA ALA A 98 0.18 -5.53 -12.20
C ALA A 98 1.63 -6.05 -12.14
N GLN A 99 2.22 -6.34 -13.28
CA GLN A 99 3.61 -6.78 -13.37
C GLN A 99 4.58 -5.71 -12.87
N SER A 100 4.35 -4.44 -13.22
CA SER A 100 5.13 -3.30 -12.74
C SER A 100 5.01 -3.14 -11.23
N THR A 101 3.80 -3.30 -10.69
CA THR A 101 3.55 -3.25 -9.24
C THR A 101 4.28 -4.37 -8.51
N ARG A 102 4.27 -5.58 -9.04
CA ARG A 102 5.02 -6.70 -8.44
C ARG A 102 6.52 -6.47 -8.49
N ALA A 103 7.04 -5.89 -9.58
CA ALA A 103 8.45 -5.53 -9.69
C ALA A 103 8.83 -4.47 -8.64
N PHE A 104 8.00 -3.46 -8.45
CA PHE A 104 8.19 -2.47 -7.40
C PHE A 104 8.22 -3.12 -6.01
N ALA A 105 7.28 -4.02 -5.74
CA ALA A 105 7.22 -4.74 -4.47
C ALA A 105 8.51 -5.53 -4.22
N ARG A 106 9.01 -6.24 -5.22
CA ARG A 106 10.27 -6.99 -5.09
C ARG A 106 11.45 -6.07 -4.79
N ASN A 107 11.54 -4.94 -5.47
CA ASN A 107 12.61 -3.97 -5.26
C ASN A 107 12.50 -3.33 -3.87
N LEU A 108 11.31 -2.98 -3.43
CA LEU A 108 11.09 -2.44 -2.08
C LEU A 108 11.41 -3.48 -1.00
N ALA A 109 11.00 -4.73 -1.21
CA ALA A 109 11.26 -5.83 -0.28
C ALA A 109 12.76 -6.06 -0.02
N GLY A 110 13.61 -5.75 -1.00
CA GLY A 110 15.06 -5.83 -0.85
C GLY A 110 15.64 -4.75 0.07
N LEU A 111 14.86 -3.71 0.41
CA LEU A 111 15.33 -2.58 1.22
C LEU A 111 14.67 -2.51 2.60
N THR A 112 13.80 -3.43 2.93
CA THR A 112 13.04 -3.41 4.20
C THR A 112 12.82 -4.82 4.71
N GLU A 113 12.57 -4.94 6.01
CA GLU A 113 12.14 -6.20 6.64
C GLU A 113 10.61 -6.23 6.82
N LEU A 114 9.94 -5.11 6.57
CA LEU A 114 8.50 -5.00 6.78
C LEU A 114 7.72 -5.80 5.74
N PRO A 115 6.96 -6.83 6.13
CA PRO A 115 6.20 -7.65 5.19
C PRO A 115 5.25 -6.80 4.33
N ILE A 116 5.15 -7.16 3.06
CA ILE A 116 4.31 -6.48 2.08
C ILE A 116 3.11 -7.35 1.75
N GLY A 117 1.91 -6.85 2.03
CA GLY A 117 0.66 -7.50 1.66
C GLY A 117 0.11 -6.93 0.37
N LEU A 118 -0.32 -7.78 -0.55
CA LEU A 118 -0.92 -7.38 -1.81
C LEU A 118 -2.45 -7.38 -1.70
N TRP A 119 -3.06 -6.28 -2.11
CA TRP A 119 -4.51 -6.08 -2.09
C TRP A 119 -5.07 -5.96 -3.51
N ASP A 120 -6.12 -6.71 -3.80
CA ASP A 120 -6.81 -6.67 -5.09
C ASP A 120 -7.59 -5.35 -5.24
N GLU A 121 -7.11 -4.45 -6.10
CA GLU A 121 -7.72 -3.13 -6.32
C GLU A 121 -9.13 -3.19 -6.92
N ARG A 122 -9.53 -4.29 -7.54
CA ARG A 122 -10.88 -4.42 -8.10
C ARG A 122 -11.97 -4.15 -7.06
N LEU A 123 -11.66 -4.34 -5.77
CA LEU A 123 -12.61 -4.18 -4.68
C LEU A 123 -12.75 -2.73 -4.18
N SER A 124 -11.88 -1.81 -4.59
CA SER A 124 -11.77 -0.47 -4.00
C SER A 124 -12.04 0.70 -4.95
N THR A 125 -11.60 0.63 -6.21
CA THR A 125 -11.42 1.81 -7.07
C THR A 125 -12.72 2.43 -7.60
N SER A 126 -13.72 1.62 -7.92
CA SER A 126 -14.96 2.11 -8.54
C SER A 126 -15.83 2.95 -7.61
N ALA A 127 -15.76 2.74 -6.30
CA ALA A 127 -16.51 3.52 -5.32
C ALA A 127 -15.95 4.95 -5.19
N VAL A 128 -14.60 5.08 -5.22
CA VAL A 128 -13.91 6.39 -5.15
C VAL A 128 -14.25 7.26 -6.33
N GLU A 129 -14.19 6.72 -7.54
CA GLU A 129 -14.51 7.45 -8.76
C GLU A 129 -15.94 8.00 -8.74
N ARG A 130 -16.88 7.22 -8.28
CA ARG A 130 -18.27 7.64 -8.15
C ARG A 130 -18.46 8.81 -7.18
N GLU A 131 -17.81 8.78 -6.04
CA GLU A 131 -17.86 9.87 -5.07
C GLU A 131 -17.25 11.16 -5.64
N LEU A 132 -16.12 11.08 -6.34
CA LEU A 132 -15.43 12.23 -6.88
C LEU A 132 -16.18 12.87 -8.06
N ILE A 133 -16.86 12.08 -8.88
CA ILE A 133 -17.73 12.58 -9.95
C ILE A 133 -18.89 13.36 -9.35
N GLY A 134 -19.45 12.90 -8.23
CA GLY A 134 -20.52 13.59 -7.51
C GLY A 134 -20.11 14.89 -6.85
N MET A 135 -18.81 15.12 -6.63
CA MET A 135 -18.27 16.31 -5.99
C MET A 135 -17.89 17.45 -6.96
N ASP A 136 -18.08 17.24 -8.27
CA ASP A 136 -17.83 18.24 -9.32
C ASP A 136 -16.42 18.89 -9.27
N VAL A 137 -15.39 18.05 -9.20
CA VAL A 137 -14.00 18.48 -9.12
C VAL A 137 -13.36 18.54 -10.51
N SER A 138 -12.48 19.51 -10.79
CA SER A 138 -11.76 19.61 -12.06
C SER A 138 -10.95 18.34 -12.36
N ARG A 139 -10.71 18.05 -13.66
CA ARG A 139 -9.99 16.83 -14.07
C ARG A 139 -8.61 16.71 -13.46
N ALA A 140 -7.83 17.80 -13.42
CA ALA A 140 -6.47 17.79 -12.86
C ALA A 140 -6.52 17.55 -11.34
N ARG A 141 -7.39 18.27 -10.64
CA ARG A 141 -7.57 18.10 -9.21
C ARG A 141 -8.19 16.73 -8.88
N ARG A 142 -9.05 16.24 -9.76
CA ARG A 142 -9.64 14.90 -9.63
C ARG A 142 -8.57 13.80 -9.66
N ALA A 143 -7.56 13.93 -10.54
CA ALA A 143 -6.45 12.99 -10.61
C ALA A 143 -5.61 13.00 -9.33
N GLU A 144 -5.27 14.18 -8.80
CA GLU A 144 -4.52 14.30 -7.53
C GLU A 144 -5.32 13.73 -6.36
N VAL A 145 -6.60 14.04 -6.26
CA VAL A 145 -7.49 13.57 -5.20
C VAL A 145 -7.74 12.06 -5.33
N ILE A 146 -7.84 11.53 -6.57
CA ILE A 146 -7.95 10.09 -6.82
C ILE A 146 -6.71 9.36 -6.31
N ASP A 147 -5.50 9.85 -6.61
CA ASP A 147 -4.25 9.22 -6.17
C ASP A 147 -4.16 9.17 -4.65
N GLU A 148 -4.47 10.26 -3.97
CA GLU A 148 -4.49 10.34 -2.50
C GLU A 148 -5.59 9.45 -1.91
N HIS A 149 -6.82 9.55 -2.43
CA HIS A 149 -7.94 8.76 -1.95
C HIS A 149 -7.82 7.28 -2.31
N ALA A 150 -7.21 6.95 -3.44
CA ALA A 150 -7.00 5.56 -3.83
C ALA A 150 -6.15 4.82 -2.81
N ALA A 151 -5.09 5.45 -2.29
CA ALA A 151 -4.27 4.85 -1.23
C ALA A 151 -5.07 4.64 0.06
N ILE A 152 -5.92 5.60 0.42
CA ILE A 152 -6.82 5.47 1.58
C ILE A 152 -7.78 4.30 1.40
N PHE A 153 -8.40 4.19 0.22
CA PHE A 153 -9.37 3.12 -0.05
C PHE A 153 -8.72 1.74 -0.14
N ILE A 154 -7.53 1.66 -0.72
CA ILE A 154 -6.75 0.42 -0.72
C ILE A 154 -6.49 -0.04 0.71
N LEU A 155 -5.97 0.85 1.53
CA LEU A 155 -5.64 0.51 2.91
C LEU A 155 -6.91 0.23 3.73
N GLN A 156 -7.94 1.06 3.63
CA GLN A 156 -9.19 0.86 4.37
C GLN A 156 -9.87 -0.46 3.98
N GLY A 157 -9.91 -0.79 2.69
CA GLY A 157 -10.45 -2.07 2.21
C GLY A 157 -9.70 -3.25 2.81
N ALA A 158 -8.38 -3.15 2.86
CA ALA A 158 -7.55 -4.17 3.49
C ALA A 158 -7.83 -4.29 4.99
N LEU A 159 -7.91 -3.17 5.71
CA LEU A 159 -8.20 -3.15 7.14
C LEU A 159 -9.57 -3.77 7.44
N ASP A 160 -10.58 -3.42 6.66
CA ASP A 160 -11.93 -3.95 6.83
C ASP A 160 -11.96 -5.47 6.60
N ARG A 161 -11.23 -5.95 5.60
CA ARG A 161 -11.11 -7.38 5.33
C ARG A 161 -10.44 -8.12 6.48
N LEU A 162 -9.37 -7.57 7.02
CA LEU A 162 -8.65 -8.16 8.16
C LEU A 162 -9.53 -8.19 9.41
N LYS A 163 -10.31 -7.14 9.64
CA LYS A 163 -11.26 -7.06 10.73
C LYS A 163 -12.33 -8.17 10.63
N THR A 164 -12.90 -8.35 9.44
CA THR A 164 -13.90 -9.40 9.18
C THR A 164 -13.33 -10.78 9.49
N LEU A 165 -12.10 -11.04 9.09
CA LEU A 165 -11.45 -12.33 9.30
C LEU A 165 -11.16 -12.63 10.78
N ARG A 166 -10.92 -11.58 11.58
CA ARG A 166 -10.73 -11.74 13.03
C ARG A 166 -12.04 -11.94 13.78
N GLY A 167 -13.17 -11.81 13.10
CA GLY A 167 -14.49 -11.90 13.73
C GLY A 167 -14.86 -10.68 14.56
N ASP A 168 -14.15 -9.57 14.41
CA ASP A 168 -14.49 -8.29 15.07
C ASP A 168 -15.75 -7.72 14.42
N ARG A 169 -16.77 -7.49 15.19
CA ARG A 169 -18.05 -6.91 14.74
C ARG A 169 -18.11 -5.42 15.04
#